data_b9864bfca1bd5f878b3e32c97c800ed1
#
_entry.id   b9864bfca1bd5f878b3e32c97c800ed1
#
_cell.length_a   1.000
_cell.length_b   1.000
_cell.length_c   1.000
_cell.angle_alpha   90.00
_cell.angle_beta   90.00
_cell.angle_gamma   90.00
#
_symmetry.space_group_name_H-M   'P 1'
#
loop_
_entity.id
_entity.type
_entity.pdbx_description
1 polymer ?
#
loop_
_entity_poly.entity_id
_entity_poly.type
_entity_poly.pdbx_seq_one_letter_code
_entity_poly.pdbx_strand_id
1 'polypeptide(L)'
;MVPFLSFLVIVLGVATGLMLTVMVVRPLQAARRAERLTRFQRDFRCQREQLEAKFIDQAAASGKPRGLKWSDVAFDDDVMYARDRKTGGLKALVAIEVCFEAIEGGGMEEVEAVSNVRAATAEFLHDGEHWFTQGRVFFNLVPMGLIRYLHTDLESVECGEPAGPNSAATKPSAI
;
A
#
# COMPACT_ATOMS: atom_id res chain seq x y z
N MET A 1 -36.61 11.93 -47.19
CA MET A 1 -36.93 12.09 -45.75
C MET A 1 -36.87 10.76 -44.99
N VAL A 2 -37.32 9.64 -45.57
CA VAL A 2 -37.33 8.31 -44.91
C VAL A 2 -35.90 7.81 -44.51
N PRO A 3 -34.84 7.94 -45.33
CA PRO A 3 -33.50 7.38 -44.95
C PRO A 3 -32.85 8.09 -43.76
N PHE A 4 -33.14 9.38 -43.58
CA PHE A 4 -32.60 10.15 -42.46
C PHE A 4 -33.21 9.73 -41.11
N LEU A 5 -34.50 9.46 -41.08
CA LEU A 5 -35.21 9.02 -39.89
C LEU A 5 -34.71 7.61 -39.45
N SER A 6 -34.52 6.70 -40.40
CA SER A 6 -34.00 5.38 -40.13
C SER A 6 -32.55 5.41 -39.56
N PHE A 7 -31.71 6.27 -40.10
CA PHE A 7 -30.36 6.49 -39.61
C PHE A 7 -30.37 7.02 -38.17
N LEU A 8 -31.23 7.99 -37.87
CA LEU A 8 -31.37 8.56 -36.52
C LEU A 8 -31.81 7.51 -35.49
N VAL A 9 -32.74 6.63 -35.84
CA VAL A 9 -33.21 5.57 -34.97
C VAL A 9 -32.10 4.55 -34.68
N ILE A 10 -31.31 4.19 -35.67
CA ILE A 10 -30.18 3.27 -35.52
C ILE A 10 -29.13 3.88 -34.59
N VAL A 11 -28.74 5.13 -34.79
CA VAL A 11 -27.77 5.84 -33.96
C VAL A 11 -28.25 5.93 -32.51
N LEU A 12 -29.51 6.26 -32.30
CA LEU A 12 -30.09 6.33 -30.95
C LEU A 12 -30.12 4.95 -30.28
N GLY A 13 -30.44 3.88 -31.02
CA GLY A 13 -30.43 2.50 -30.51
C GLY A 13 -29.02 2.05 -30.11
N VAL A 14 -28.00 2.35 -30.92
CA VAL A 14 -26.60 2.05 -30.57
C VAL A 14 -26.14 2.85 -29.36
N ALA A 15 -26.47 4.14 -29.28
CA ALA A 15 -26.09 4.98 -28.15
C ALA A 15 -26.72 4.51 -26.83
N THR A 16 -28.02 4.16 -26.86
CA THR A 16 -28.70 3.61 -25.66
C THR A 16 -28.14 2.24 -25.26
N GLY A 17 -27.86 1.36 -26.22
CA GLY A 17 -27.23 0.07 -25.95
C GLY A 17 -25.84 0.21 -25.33
N LEU A 18 -25.02 1.12 -25.83
CA LEU A 18 -23.70 1.41 -25.29
C LEU A 18 -23.79 1.98 -23.86
N MET A 19 -24.73 2.91 -23.64
CA MET A 19 -24.95 3.49 -22.31
C MET A 19 -25.39 2.46 -21.28
N LEU A 20 -26.31 1.56 -21.64
CA LEU A 20 -26.75 0.45 -20.78
C LEU A 20 -25.61 -0.50 -20.47
N THR A 21 -24.80 -0.86 -21.46
CA THR A 21 -23.62 -1.72 -21.26
C THR A 21 -22.65 -1.09 -20.29
N VAL A 22 -22.33 0.19 -20.43
CA VAL A 22 -21.44 0.90 -19.51
C VAL A 22 -22.03 0.96 -18.11
N MET A 23 -23.35 1.20 -18.00
CA MET A 23 -24.04 1.30 -16.71
C MET A 23 -24.05 -0.01 -15.92
N VAL A 24 -24.07 -1.14 -16.60
CA VAL A 24 -24.05 -2.48 -15.97
C VAL A 24 -22.63 -2.97 -15.73
N VAL A 25 -21.73 -2.81 -16.70
CA VAL A 25 -20.36 -3.37 -16.62
C VAL A 25 -19.50 -2.65 -15.58
N ARG A 26 -19.63 -1.32 -15.46
CA ARG A 26 -18.82 -0.55 -14.48
C ARG A 26 -19.01 -0.98 -13.03
N PRO A 27 -20.25 -1.10 -12.49
CA PRO A 27 -20.45 -1.53 -11.10
C PRO A 27 -20.02 -2.96 -10.86
N LEU A 28 -20.22 -3.87 -11.85
CA LEU A 28 -19.73 -5.24 -11.75
C LEU A 28 -18.19 -5.33 -11.67
N GLN A 29 -17.50 -4.52 -12.46
CA GLN A 29 -16.06 -4.45 -12.40
C GLN A 29 -15.57 -3.85 -11.09
N ALA A 30 -16.26 -2.82 -10.58
CA ALA A 30 -15.95 -2.20 -9.28
C ALA A 30 -16.12 -3.20 -8.13
N ALA A 31 -17.23 -3.96 -8.11
CA ALA A 31 -17.47 -4.99 -7.11
C ALA A 31 -16.38 -6.08 -7.14
N ARG A 32 -16.04 -6.59 -8.33
CA ARG A 32 -14.97 -7.59 -8.48
C ARG A 32 -13.59 -7.06 -8.04
N ARG A 33 -13.31 -5.77 -8.25
CA ARG A 33 -12.06 -5.15 -7.77
C ARG A 33 -12.04 -5.06 -6.25
N ALA A 34 -13.16 -4.67 -5.62
CA ALA A 34 -13.28 -4.61 -4.17
C ALA A 34 -13.12 -5.99 -3.52
N GLU A 35 -13.77 -7.03 -4.07
CA GLU A 35 -13.62 -8.40 -3.59
C GLU A 35 -12.18 -8.90 -3.69
N ARG A 36 -11.49 -8.62 -4.81
CA ARG A 36 -10.08 -8.99 -4.98
C ARG A 36 -9.21 -8.29 -3.94
N LEU A 37 -9.42 -7.00 -3.70
CA LEU A 37 -8.67 -6.25 -2.72
C LEU A 37 -8.84 -6.83 -1.31
N THR A 38 -10.08 -7.15 -0.92
CA THR A 38 -10.37 -7.77 0.38
C THR A 38 -9.65 -9.12 0.53
N ARG A 39 -9.59 -9.92 -0.54
CA ARG A 39 -8.82 -11.19 -0.52
C ARG A 39 -7.33 -10.92 -0.31
N PHE A 40 -6.73 -10.00 -1.07
CA PHE A 40 -5.31 -9.66 -0.94
C PHE A 40 -4.96 -9.17 0.46
N GLN A 41 -5.81 -8.35 1.07
CA GLN A 41 -5.64 -7.89 2.45
C GLN A 41 -5.70 -9.03 3.46
N ARG A 42 -6.66 -9.94 3.30
CA ARG A 42 -6.79 -11.13 4.13
C ARG A 42 -5.56 -12.03 4.00
N ASP A 43 -5.11 -12.27 2.78
CA ASP A 43 -3.94 -13.10 2.50
C ASP A 43 -2.66 -12.47 3.08
N PHE A 44 -2.52 -11.14 3.00
CA PHE A 44 -1.43 -10.42 3.66
C PHE A 44 -1.44 -10.64 5.17
N ARG A 45 -2.59 -10.45 5.82
CA ARG A 45 -2.71 -10.65 7.27
C ARG A 45 -2.40 -12.08 7.70
N CYS A 46 -2.81 -13.08 6.92
CA CYS A 46 -2.52 -14.48 7.22
C CYS A 46 -1.02 -14.84 7.11
N GLN A 47 -0.28 -14.12 6.26
CA GLN A 47 1.14 -14.38 6.01
C GLN A 47 2.05 -13.33 6.68
N ARG A 48 1.49 -12.40 7.43
CA ARG A 48 2.15 -11.20 7.94
C ARG A 48 3.44 -11.52 8.69
N GLU A 49 3.40 -12.39 9.69
CA GLU A 49 4.55 -12.76 10.50
C GLU A 49 5.71 -13.33 9.65
N GLN A 50 5.39 -14.16 8.66
CA GLN A 50 6.39 -14.72 7.77
C GLN A 50 7.00 -13.68 6.83
N LEU A 51 6.17 -12.73 6.37
CA LEU A 51 6.61 -11.63 5.52
C LEU A 51 7.50 -10.66 6.29
N GLU A 52 7.17 -10.35 7.53
CA GLU A 52 7.95 -9.49 8.42
C GLU A 52 9.32 -10.12 8.72
N ALA A 53 9.35 -11.42 9.05
CA ALA A 53 10.61 -12.13 9.25
C ALA A 53 11.50 -12.10 7.99
N LYS A 54 10.95 -12.43 6.82
CA LYS A 54 11.67 -12.35 5.54
C LYS A 54 12.13 -10.93 5.21
N PHE A 55 11.34 -9.93 5.57
CA PHE A 55 11.69 -8.53 5.36
C PHE A 55 12.92 -8.15 6.18
N ILE A 56 12.96 -8.50 7.47
CA ILE A 56 14.11 -8.23 8.34
C ILE A 56 15.37 -8.89 7.78
N ASP A 57 15.30 -10.16 7.39
CA ASP A 57 16.42 -10.90 6.82
C ASP A 57 16.97 -10.22 5.56
N GLN A 58 16.10 -9.81 4.65
CA GLN A 58 16.50 -9.18 3.39
C GLN A 58 17.00 -7.74 3.57
N ALA A 59 16.34 -6.97 4.45
CA ALA A 59 16.75 -5.62 4.76
C ALA A 59 18.14 -5.61 5.43
N ALA A 60 18.35 -6.49 6.40
CA ALA A 60 19.66 -6.67 7.05
C ALA A 60 20.74 -7.14 6.07
N ALA A 61 20.43 -8.10 5.19
CA ALA A 61 21.34 -8.59 4.16
C ALA A 61 21.74 -7.52 3.14
N SER A 62 20.93 -6.46 2.97
CA SER A 62 21.25 -5.33 2.08
C SER A 62 22.50 -4.56 2.52
N GLY A 63 22.95 -4.73 3.77
CA GLY A 63 24.10 -4.04 4.37
C GLY A 63 23.90 -2.52 4.52
N LYS A 64 22.66 -2.08 4.57
CA LYS A 64 22.32 -0.66 4.74
C LYS A 64 21.54 -0.43 6.05
N PRO A 65 21.84 0.65 6.78
CA PRO A 65 22.96 1.60 6.57
C PRO A 65 24.33 0.96 6.89
N ARG A 66 25.39 1.44 6.24
CA ARG A 66 26.73 0.90 6.42
C ARG A 66 27.26 1.12 7.85
N GLY A 67 27.96 0.15 8.40
CA GLY A 67 28.53 0.21 9.75
C GLY A 67 27.52 0.00 10.86
N LEU A 68 26.26 -0.31 10.51
CA LEU A 68 25.16 -0.54 11.44
C LEU A 68 24.55 -1.93 11.21
N LYS A 69 24.18 -2.57 12.30
CA LYS A 69 23.43 -3.81 12.33
C LYS A 69 22.00 -3.52 12.78
N TRP A 70 21.05 -4.15 12.16
CA TRP A 70 19.65 -4.16 12.61
C TRP A 70 19.55 -4.94 13.93
N SER A 71 19.07 -4.30 14.99
CA SER A 71 18.94 -4.95 16.29
C SER A 71 17.51 -5.27 16.64
N ASP A 72 16.60 -4.33 16.45
CA ASP A 72 15.18 -4.52 16.72
C ASP A 72 14.33 -3.81 15.66
N VAL A 73 13.18 -4.40 15.32
CA VAL A 73 12.23 -3.87 14.37
C VAL A 73 10.81 -4.09 14.87
N ALA A 74 10.13 -3.01 15.16
CA ALA A 74 8.71 -3.04 15.50
C ALA A 74 7.88 -2.66 14.27
N PHE A 75 6.85 -3.45 13.96
CA PHE A 75 5.90 -3.20 12.89
C PHE A 75 4.59 -2.67 13.46
N ASP A 76 4.06 -1.62 12.86
CA ASP A 76 2.75 -1.08 13.18
C ASP A 76 1.65 -2.04 12.68
N ASP A 77 0.52 -2.11 13.38
CA ASP A 77 -0.63 -2.94 12.98
C ASP A 77 -1.33 -2.40 11.73
N ASP A 78 -1.25 -1.09 11.51
CA ASP A 78 -1.88 -0.44 10.38
C ASP A 78 -1.11 -0.67 9.08
N VAL A 79 -1.86 -1.11 8.05
CA VAL A 79 -1.32 -1.38 6.72
C VAL A 79 -1.99 -0.48 5.70
N MET A 80 -1.20 0.30 4.98
CA MET A 80 -1.68 1.08 3.85
C MET A 80 -1.43 0.34 2.55
N TYR A 81 -2.46 0.28 1.71
CA TYR A 81 -2.34 -0.35 0.41
C TYR A 81 -2.23 0.70 -0.69
N ALA A 82 -1.31 0.47 -1.61
CA ALA A 82 -1.09 1.31 -2.77
C ALA A 82 -0.99 0.45 -4.03
N ARG A 83 -1.31 1.03 -5.16
CA ARG A 83 -1.13 0.42 -6.48
C ARG A 83 -0.03 1.14 -7.23
N ASP A 84 0.86 0.38 -7.80
CA ASP A 84 1.86 0.90 -8.72
C ASP A 84 1.19 1.25 -10.06
N ARG A 85 1.30 2.52 -10.48
CA ARG A 85 0.63 3.02 -11.70
C ARG A 85 1.23 2.45 -12.98
N LYS A 86 2.51 2.05 -12.94
CA LYS A 86 3.24 1.53 -14.11
C LYS A 86 2.97 0.05 -14.34
N THR A 87 3.00 -0.72 -13.25
CA THR A 87 2.86 -2.18 -13.32
C THR A 87 1.44 -2.66 -13.00
N GLY A 88 0.63 -1.82 -12.34
CA GLY A 88 -0.68 -2.21 -11.81
C GLY A 88 -0.59 -3.11 -10.56
N GLY A 89 0.63 -3.44 -10.12
CA GLY A 89 0.89 -4.29 -8.96
C GLY A 89 0.41 -3.65 -7.65
N LEU A 90 -0.01 -4.50 -6.72
CA LEU A 90 -0.44 -4.07 -5.39
C LEU A 90 0.75 -4.08 -4.44
N LYS A 91 0.81 -3.06 -3.59
CA LYS A 91 1.83 -2.91 -2.55
C LYS A 91 1.15 -2.73 -1.20
N ALA A 92 1.72 -3.34 -0.16
CA ALA A 92 1.40 -3.06 1.23
C ALA A 92 2.55 -2.29 1.86
N LEU A 93 2.22 -1.20 2.51
CA LEU A 93 3.15 -0.28 3.15
C LEU A 93 2.84 -0.30 4.65
N VAL A 94 3.82 -0.71 5.44
CA VAL A 94 3.71 -0.83 6.90
C VAL A 94 4.69 0.13 7.54
N ALA A 95 4.23 0.94 8.50
CA ALA A 95 5.12 1.74 9.30
C ALA A 95 5.95 0.83 10.19
N ILE A 96 7.24 1.13 10.31
CA ILE A 96 8.16 0.39 11.16
C ILE A 96 9.01 1.35 11.99
N GLU A 97 9.38 0.90 13.17
CA GLU A 97 10.41 1.50 13.99
C GLU A 97 11.61 0.56 14.02
N VAL A 98 12.78 1.11 13.72
CA VAL A 98 14.02 0.33 13.59
C VAL A 98 15.05 0.85 14.56
N CYS A 99 15.65 -0.06 15.34
CA CYS A 99 16.82 0.18 16.15
C CYS A 99 18.05 -0.38 15.47
N PHE A 100 19.17 0.33 15.61
CA PHE A 100 20.46 -0.08 15.08
C PHE A 100 21.47 -0.22 16.19
N GLU A 101 22.45 -1.09 15.97
CA GLU A 101 23.67 -1.21 16.75
C GLU A 101 24.89 -0.94 15.86
N ALA A 102 25.90 -0.25 16.38
CA ALA A 102 27.15 -0.05 15.67
C ALA A 102 27.87 -1.41 15.51
N ILE A 103 28.42 -1.65 14.32
CA ILE A 103 29.29 -2.81 14.07
C ILE A 103 30.68 -2.43 14.53
N GLU A 104 31.32 -3.27 15.36
CA GLU A 104 32.68 -3.09 15.84
C GLU A 104 33.66 -2.91 14.65
N GLY A 105 34.44 -1.84 14.66
CA GLY A 105 35.30 -1.46 13.54
C GLY A 105 34.56 -0.76 12.38
N GLY A 106 33.27 -0.49 12.51
CA GLY A 106 32.45 0.20 11.49
C GLY A 106 32.56 1.73 11.47
N GLY A 107 33.27 2.30 12.48
CA GLY A 107 33.43 3.75 12.59
C GLY A 107 32.19 4.50 13.05
N MET A 108 31.19 3.81 13.59
CA MET A 108 29.92 4.37 14.07
C MET A 108 29.72 4.19 15.57
N GLU A 109 30.74 3.62 16.28
CA GLU A 109 30.64 3.23 17.68
C GLU A 109 30.52 4.42 18.65
N GLU A 110 31.11 5.56 18.29
CA GLU A 110 31.07 6.79 19.11
C GLU A 110 29.88 7.70 18.78
N VAL A 111 29.01 7.27 17.85
CA VAL A 111 27.87 8.09 17.41
C VAL A 111 26.65 7.78 18.29
N GLU A 112 26.35 8.62 19.26
CA GLU A 112 25.20 8.46 20.16
C GLU A 112 23.86 8.29 19.41
N ALA A 113 23.72 8.91 18.23
CA ALA A 113 22.51 8.84 17.42
C ALA A 113 22.23 7.46 16.80
N VAL A 114 23.15 6.49 16.91
CA VAL A 114 22.96 5.11 16.40
C VAL A 114 21.84 4.41 17.16
N SER A 115 21.78 4.59 18.48
CA SER A 115 20.77 3.97 19.34
C SER A 115 19.38 4.61 19.24
N ASN A 116 19.23 5.70 18.51
CA ASN A 116 17.93 6.33 18.34
C ASN A 116 17.03 5.50 17.43
N VAL A 117 15.79 5.30 17.86
CA VAL A 117 14.73 4.67 17.05
C VAL A 117 14.51 5.46 15.76
N ARG A 118 14.48 4.78 14.63
CA ARG A 118 14.24 5.37 13.31
C ARG A 118 12.91 4.93 12.77
N ALA A 119 12.03 5.89 12.53
CA ALA A 119 10.79 5.64 11.82
C ALA A 119 11.07 5.42 10.32
N ALA A 120 10.42 4.41 9.76
CA ALA A 120 10.54 4.07 8.34
C ALA A 120 9.25 3.40 7.83
N THR A 121 9.21 3.14 6.54
CA THR A 121 8.14 2.34 5.90
C THR A 121 8.75 1.12 5.24
N ALA A 122 8.22 -0.05 5.57
CA ALA A 122 8.49 -1.33 4.92
C ALA A 122 7.58 -1.51 3.71
N GLU A 123 8.15 -1.99 2.58
CA GLU A 123 7.41 -2.28 1.36
C GLU A 123 7.26 -3.79 1.17
N PHE A 124 6.01 -4.22 0.96
CA PHE A 124 5.66 -5.57 0.54
C PHE A 124 4.96 -5.51 -0.81
N LEU A 125 5.23 -6.46 -1.68
CA LEU A 125 4.79 -6.52 -3.06
C LEU A 125 3.87 -7.73 -3.28
N HIS A 126 2.89 -7.59 -4.17
CA HIS A 126 2.04 -8.70 -4.60
C HIS A 126 2.21 -8.96 -6.10
N ASP A 127 2.57 -10.18 -6.49
CA ASP A 127 2.83 -10.57 -7.88
C ASP A 127 1.58 -11.03 -8.64
N GLY A 128 0.42 -11.04 -8.00
CA GLY A 128 -0.85 -11.55 -8.53
C GLY A 128 -1.30 -12.84 -7.85
N GLU A 129 -0.39 -13.59 -7.25
CA GLU A 129 -0.64 -14.85 -6.55
C GLU A 129 -0.22 -14.80 -5.08
N HIS A 130 0.97 -14.25 -4.79
CA HIS A 130 1.57 -14.27 -3.47
C HIS A 130 2.10 -12.90 -3.05
N TRP A 131 2.15 -12.69 -1.74
CA TRP A 131 2.86 -11.58 -1.13
C TRP A 131 4.34 -11.94 -0.96
N PHE A 132 5.21 -10.98 -1.24
CA PHE A 132 6.65 -11.11 -1.03
C PHE A 132 7.26 -9.76 -0.67
N THR A 133 8.51 -9.76 -0.26
CA THR A 133 9.27 -8.55 0.00
C THR A 133 10.63 -8.62 -0.65
N GLN A 134 11.26 -7.49 -0.86
CA GLN A 134 12.64 -7.33 -1.29
C GLN A 134 13.48 -6.65 -0.20
N GLY A 135 12.94 -6.53 1.01
CA GLY A 135 13.59 -5.83 2.11
C GLY A 135 13.76 -4.32 1.88
N ARG A 136 12.92 -3.71 1.04
CA ARG A 136 13.00 -2.29 0.72
C ARG A 136 12.43 -1.44 1.83
N VAL A 137 13.24 -0.48 2.29
CA VAL A 137 12.93 0.41 3.41
C VAL A 137 12.99 1.86 2.94
N PHE A 138 12.04 2.66 3.41
CA PHE A 138 12.03 4.10 3.19
C PHE A 138 12.13 4.80 4.55
N PHE A 139 13.35 5.21 4.91
CA PHE A 139 13.61 5.89 6.16
C PHE A 139 13.03 7.31 6.19
N ASN A 140 12.59 7.73 7.37
CA ASN A 140 12.00 9.04 7.65
C ASN A 140 10.73 9.35 6.83
N LEU A 141 10.05 8.33 6.36
CA LEU A 141 8.77 8.43 5.66
C LEU A 141 7.77 7.47 6.31
N VAL A 142 6.62 8.00 6.68
CA VAL A 142 5.45 7.19 7.05
C VAL A 142 4.70 6.76 5.79
N PRO A 143 3.89 5.68 5.82
CA PRO A 143 3.23 5.13 4.62
C PRO A 143 2.46 6.17 3.79
N MET A 144 1.66 7.02 4.44
CA MET A 144 0.94 8.10 3.77
C MET A 144 1.88 9.13 3.14
N GLY A 145 2.97 9.48 3.84
CA GLY A 145 4.00 10.39 3.33
C GLY A 145 4.70 9.82 2.10
N LEU A 146 4.97 8.51 2.11
CA LEU A 146 5.56 7.80 0.98
C LEU A 146 4.65 7.81 -0.26
N ILE A 147 3.35 7.55 -0.10
CA ILE A 147 2.39 7.60 -1.20
C ILE A 147 2.33 9.01 -1.79
N ARG A 148 2.34 10.06 -0.94
CA ARG A 148 2.36 11.45 -1.40
C ARG A 148 3.67 11.81 -2.11
N TYR A 149 4.79 11.34 -1.60
CA TYR A 149 6.10 11.56 -2.21
C TYR A 149 6.21 10.89 -3.58
N LEU A 150 5.71 9.66 -3.70
CA LEU A 150 5.70 8.88 -4.94
C LEU A 150 4.35 8.96 -5.70
N HIS A 151 3.62 10.07 -5.62
CA HIS A 151 2.28 10.23 -6.20
C HIS A 151 2.22 9.98 -7.71
N THR A 152 3.32 10.13 -8.43
CA THR A 152 3.44 9.79 -9.86
C THR A 152 3.46 8.28 -10.11
N ASP A 153 4.00 7.52 -9.18
CA ASP A 153 4.21 6.08 -9.32
C ASP A 153 3.20 5.27 -8.50
N LEU A 154 2.71 5.82 -7.38
CA LEU A 154 1.80 5.14 -6.48
C LEU A 154 0.43 5.83 -6.41
N GLU A 155 -0.59 5.02 -6.30
CA GLU A 155 -1.97 5.43 -6.06
C GLU A 155 -2.49 4.74 -4.80
N SER A 156 -3.00 5.54 -3.84
CA SER A 156 -3.63 4.98 -2.64
C SER A 156 -4.84 4.14 -3.03
N VAL A 157 -4.91 2.93 -2.49
CA VAL A 157 -6.09 2.08 -2.62
C VAL A 157 -6.82 2.15 -1.29
N GLU A 158 -7.90 2.94 -1.25
CA GLU A 158 -8.75 3.00 -0.07
C GLU A 158 -9.39 1.64 0.18
N CYS A 159 -9.16 1.12 1.37
CA CYS A 159 -9.95 0.02 1.89
C CYS A 159 -11.37 0.54 2.12
N GLY A 160 -12.35 -0.09 1.52
CA GLY A 160 -13.71 -0.02 2.03
C GLY A 160 -13.68 -0.65 3.43
N GLU A 161 -13.38 0.15 4.43
CA GLU A 161 -13.53 -0.23 5.82
C GLU A 161 -15.00 -0.58 6.03
N PRO A 162 -15.36 -1.75 6.55
CA PRO A 162 -16.69 -1.92 7.11
C PRO A 162 -16.78 -0.90 8.25
N ALA A 163 -17.63 0.10 8.08
CA ALA A 163 -17.87 1.13 9.08
C ALA A 163 -18.03 0.49 10.46
N GLY A 164 -16.97 0.50 11.25
CA GLY A 164 -17.02 0.15 12.65
C GLY A 164 -17.83 1.24 13.36
N PRO A 165 -18.76 0.90 14.28
CA PRO A 165 -19.72 1.84 14.85
C PRO A 165 -19.12 2.80 15.89
N ASN A 166 -17.87 3.24 15.79
CA ASN A 166 -17.26 4.08 16.82
C ASN A 166 -16.27 5.14 16.29
N SER A 167 -16.70 5.91 15.29
CA SER A 167 -16.03 7.18 14.98
C SER A 167 -16.99 8.36 15.17
N ALA A 168 -17.68 8.39 16.31
CA ALA A 168 -18.43 9.57 16.73
C ALA A 168 -17.90 10.04 18.08
N ALA A 169 -17.46 11.30 18.11
CA ALA A 169 -17.23 12.13 19.28
C ALA A 169 -15.84 12.10 19.94
N THR A 170 -14.90 12.86 19.35
CA THR A 170 -14.10 13.73 20.21
C THR A 170 -14.27 15.17 19.74
N LYS A 171 -15.23 15.84 20.37
CA LYS A 171 -15.40 17.30 20.33
C LYS A 171 -14.19 17.92 21.05
N PRO A 172 -13.52 18.95 20.51
CA PRO A 172 -12.55 19.71 21.28
C PRO A 172 -13.30 20.54 22.31
N SER A 173 -13.01 20.29 23.59
CA SER A 173 -13.44 21.16 24.69
C SER A 173 -12.54 22.41 24.67
N ALA A 174 -13.17 23.54 24.44
CA ALA A 174 -12.57 24.84 24.67
C ALA A 174 -12.47 25.08 26.19
N ILE A 175 -11.29 25.45 26.68
CA ILE A 175 -11.02 26.46 27.72
C ILE A 175 -9.64 27.05 27.43
#